data_4eb8ee35b8368dd0d57538ea582252d9
#
_entry.id   4eb8ee35b8368dd0d57538ea582252d9
#
_cell.length_a   1.000
_cell.length_b   1.000
_cell.length_c   1.000
_cell.angle_alpha   90.00
_cell.angle_beta   90.00
_cell.angle_gamma   90.00
#
_symmetry.space_group_name_H-M   'P 1'
#
loop_
_entity.id
_entity.type
_entity.pdbx_description
1 polymer ?
#
loop_
_entity_poly.entity_id
_entity_poly.type
_entity_poly.pdbx_seq_one_letter_code
_entity_poly.pdbx_strand_id
1 'polypeptide(L)'
;MYKEFGIKEEVISLAEKINKDLLPIFDEIDKNCELNSLKVLKAFNKYNVSDMHFNSTTGYGYGDVGRDTIENIFSEVLGAEDSLVRGQFISGTHALTVALFAFLRPNDTMLSICGKPYWYC
;
A
#
# COMPACT_ATOMS: atom_id res chain seq x y z
N MET A 1 30.72 -12.16 -18.20
CA MET A 1 30.06 -12.52 -16.94
C MET A 1 29.07 -13.67 -17.12
N TYR A 2 27.95 -13.54 -17.81
CA TYR A 2 26.93 -14.62 -17.94
C TYR A 2 27.45 -15.91 -18.57
N LYS A 3 28.38 -15.83 -19.53
CA LYS A 3 29.03 -17.00 -20.17
C LYS A 3 29.87 -17.83 -19.19
N GLU A 4 30.45 -17.22 -18.18
CA GLU A 4 31.27 -17.90 -17.15
C GLU A 4 30.40 -18.79 -16.26
N PHE A 5 29.07 -18.50 -16.19
CA PHE A 5 28.08 -19.31 -15.48
C PHE A 5 27.42 -20.37 -16.37
N GLY A 6 27.91 -20.60 -17.60
CA GLY A 6 27.42 -21.63 -18.51
C GLY A 6 26.08 -21.28 -19.15
N ILE A 7 25.66 -20.02 -19.11
CA ILE A 7 24.40 -19.57 -19.75
C ILE A 7 24.62 -19.48 -21.27
N LYS A 8 23.73 -20.10 -22.02
CA LYS A 8 23.79 -20.11 -23.49
C LYS A 8 23.58 -18.71 -24.07
N GLU A 9 24.33 -18.39 -25.12
CA GLU A 9 24.26 -17.10 -25.84
C GLU A 9 22.83 -16.74 -26.29
N GLU A 10 22.06 -17.72 -26.75
CA GLU A 10 20.67 -17.56 -27.18
C GLU A 10 19.78 -17.03 -26.04
N VAL A 11 20.00 -17.51 -24.81
CA VAL A 11 19.25 -17.05 -23.64
C VAL A 11 19.63 -15.63 -23.27
N ILE A 12 20.93 -15.30 -23.35
CA ILE A 12 21.42 -13.95 -23.06
C ILE A 12 20.84 -12.95 -24.07
N SER A 13 20.91 -13.23 -25.35
CA SER A 13 20.38 -12.35 -26.40
C SER A 13 18.87 -12.17 -26.32
N LEU A 14 18.14 -13.24 -25.98
CA LEU A 14 16.69 -13.16 -25.77
C LEU A 14 16.36 -12.27 -24.56
N ALA A 15 17.06 -12.44 -23.45
CA ALA A 15 16.87 -11.64 -22.25
C ALA A 15 17.16 -10.15 -22.52
N GLU A 16 18.25 -9.85 -23.23
CA GLU A 16 18.62 -8.48 -23.60
C GLU A 16 17.54 -7.83 -24.50
N LYS A 17 16.99 -8.58 -25.48
CA LYS A 17 15.91 -8.11 -26.33
C LYS A 17 14.66 -7.81 -25.51
N ILE A 18 14.24 -8.75 -24.66
CA ILE A 18 13.04 -8.57 -23.81
C ILE A 18 13.23 -7.38 -22.87
N ASN A 19 14.38 -7.24 -22.24
CA ASN A 19 14.66 -6.10 -21.37
C ASN A 19 14.53 -4.77 -22.13
N LYS A 20 15.07 -4.70 -23.36
CA LYS A 20 14.95 -3.51 -24.19
C LYS A 20 13.50 -3.18 -24.55
N ASP A 21 12.71 -4.20 -24.87
CA ASP A 21 11.30 -4.02 -25.23
C ASP A 21 10.45 -3.60 -24.01
N LEU A 22 10.87 -3.96 -22.80
CA LEU A 22 10.20 -3.61 -21.53
C LEU A 22 10.62 -2.26 -20.94
N LEU A 23 11.72 -1.64 -21.38
CA LEU A 23 12.17 -0.35 -20.86
C LEU A 23 11.08 0.73 -20.78
N PRO A 24 10.24 0.94 -21.81
CA PRO A 24 9.18 1.94 -21.76
C PRO A 24 8.14 1.67 -20.64
N ILE A 25 7.88 0.39 -20.38
CA ILE A 25 6.94 -0.04 -19.32
C ILE A 25 7.57 0.22 -17.94
N PHE A 26 8.85 -0.08 -17.79
CA PHE A 26 9.57 0.20 -16.56
C PHE A 26 9.65 1.70 -16.27
N ASP A 27 9.93 2.52 -17.29
CA ASP A 27 9.93 3.98 -17.16
C ASP A 27 8.57 4.53 -16.70
N GLU A 28 7.45 3.96 -17.15
CA GLU A 28 6.11 4.34 -16.68
C GLU A 28 5.87 3.93 -15.24
N ILE A 29 6.27 2.72 -14.87
CA ILE A 29 6.19 2.22 -13.49
C ILE A 29 7.02 3.11 -12.56
N ASP A 30 8.25 3.46 -12.95
CA ASP A 30 9.14 4.30 -12.16
C ASP A 30 8.57 5.70 -11.93
N LYS A 31 7.99 6.32 -12.97
CA LYS A 31 7.29 7.60 -12.83
C LYS A 31 6.11 7.54 -11.87
N ASN A 32 5.31 6.47 -11.94
CA ASN A 32 4.20 6.26 -11.01
C ASN A 32 4.69 6.04 -9.57
N CYS A 33 5.78 5.31 -9.40
CA CYS A 33 6.43 5.11 -8.11
C CYS A 33 6.94 6.43 -7.53
N GLU A 34 7.61 7.25 -8.33
CA GLU A 34 8.08 8.59 -7.93
C GLU A 34 6.93 9.48 -7.48
N LEU A 35 5.86 9.58 -8.28
CA LEU A 35 4.69 10.40 -7.94
C LEU A 35 4.03 9.97 -6.63
N ASN A 36 3.87 8.66 -6.42
CA ASN A 36 3.29 8.14 -5.19
C ASN A 36 4.20 8.37 -3.98
N SER A 37 5.51 8.21 -4.14
CA SER A 37 6.50 8.50 -3.10
C SER A 37 6.48 9.99 -2.71
N LEU A 38 6.36 10.88 -3.69
CA LEU A 38 6.24 12.32 -3.44
C LEU A 38 4.95 12.70 -2.72
N LYS A 39 3.82 12.02 -3.00
CA LYS A 39 2.57 12.22 -2.24
C LYS A 39 2.76 11.90 -0.77
N VAL A 40 3.37 10.76 -0.47
CA VAL A 40 3.65 10.34 0.92
C VAL A 40 4.58 11.32 1.59
N LEU A 41 5.69 11.70 0.95
CA LEU A 41 6.65 12.65 1.49
C LEU A 41 6.00 14.03 1.77
N LYS A 42 5.13 14.49 0.88
CA LYS A 42 4.37 15.73 1.07
C LYS A 42 3.47 15.64 2.31
N ALA A 43 2.78 14.52 2.52
CA ALA A 43 1.94 14.32 3.69
C ALA A 43 2.78 14.29 4.98
N PHE A 44 3.92 13.60 4.99
CA PHE A 44 4.86 13.60 6.12
C PHE A 44 5.32 15.01 6.49
N ASN A 45 5.69 15.81 5.48
CA ASN A 45 6.08 17.20 5.68
C ASN A 45 4.93 18.07 6.20
N LYS A 46 3.73 17.90 5.64
CA LYS A 46 2.52 18.64 6.05
C LYS A 46 2.19 18.43 7.53
N TYR A 47 2.31 17.20 8.00
CA TYR A 47 2.02 16.83 9.40
C TYR A 47 3.25 16.88 10.31
N ASN A 48 4.39 17.43 9.84
CA ASN A 48 5.63 17.60 10.58
C ASN A 48 6.08 16.33 11.31
N VAL A 49 6.07 15.20 10.61
CA VAL A 49 6.48 13.92 11.20
C VAL A 49 7.91 14.01 11.71
N SER A 50 8.12 13.59 12.93
CA SER A 50 9.41 13.61 13.64
C SER A 50 9.53 12.40 14.56
N ASP A 51 10.69 12.23 15.19
CA ASP A 51 10.99 11.10 16.07
C ASP A 51 9.96 10.91 17.19
N MET A 52 9.34 12.01 17.66
CA MET A 52 8.33 11.93 18.72
C MET A 52 7.11 11.09 18.34
N HIS A 53 6.77 10.99 17.05
CA HIS A 53 5.63 10.22 16.55
C HIS A 53 5.87 8.70 16.60
N PHE A 54 7.13 8.28 16.77
CA PHE A 54 7.52 6.87 16.87
C PHE A 54 7.73 6.42 18.32
N ASN A 55 7.51 7.30 19.30
CA ASN A 55 7.62 6.95 20.70
C ASN A 55 6.50 5.98 21.11
N SER A 56 6.83 5.09 22.03
CA SER A 56 5.85 4.18 22.62
C SER A 56 4.75 4.96 23.35
N THR A 57 3.50 4.50 23.20
CA THR A 57 2.34 5.06 23.89
C THR A 57 1.67 4.01 24.75
N THR A 58 0.74 4.42 25.60
CA THR A 58 -0.02 3.50 26.48
C THR A 58 -0.98 2.59 25.69
N GLY A 59 -1.25 2.92 24.41
CA GLY A 59 -2.19 2.21 23.56
C GLY A 59 -3.67 2.53 23.83
N TYR A 60 -3.97 3.35 24.83
CA TYR A 60 -5.35 3.74 25.18
C TYR A 60 -5.90 4.91 24.34
N GLY A 61 -5.11 5.48 23.44
CA GLY A 61 -5.53 6.53 22.52
C GLY A 61 -5.57 7.95 23.12
N TYR A 62 -5.19 8.11 24.37
CA TYR A 62 -5.11 9.42 25.02
C TYR A 62 -3.75 10.08 24.72
N GLY A 63 -3.78 11.13 23.87
CA GLY A 63 -2.57 11.86 23.51
C GLY A 63 -1.59 11.06 22.64
N ASP A 64 -2.07 10.08 21.90
CA ASP A 64 -1.26 9.28 20.97
C ASP A 64 -1.07 10.03 19.66
N VAL A 65 -0.12 10.97 19.68
CA VAL A 65 0.18 11.84 18.53
C VAL A 65 0.57 11.04 17.29
N GLY A 66 1.33 9.95 17.47
CA GLY A 66 1.74 9.09 16.36
C GLY A 66 0.56 8.43 15.65
N ARG A 67 -0.43 7.98 16.44
CA ARG A 67 -1.65 7.35 15.92
C ARG A 67 -2.50 8.33 15.13
N ASP A 68 -2.76 9.50 15.70
CA ASP A 68 -3.59 10.52 15.05
C ASP A 68 -2.89 11.04 13.77
N THR A 69 -1.56 11.18 13.82
CA THR A 69 -0.78 11.64 12.67
C THR A 69 -0.79 10.62 11.53
N ILE A 70 -0.64 9.32 11.80
CA ILE A 70 -0.66 8.30 10.73
C ILE A 70 -2.04 8.23 10.06
N GLU A 71 -3.13 8.40 10.79
CA GLU A 71 -4.47 8.45 10.23
C GLU A 71 -4.67 9.66 9.31
N ASN A 72 -4.21 10.83 9.73
CA ASN A 72 -4.22 12.02 8.89
C ASN A 72 -3.38 11.83 7.61
N ILE A 73 -2.23 11.19 7.69
CA ILE A 73 -1.37 10.90 6.53
C ILE A 73 -2.09 9.97 5.56
N PHE A 74 -2.70 8.88 6.06
CA PHE A 74 -3.44 7.95 5.21
C PHE A 74 -4.63 8.64 4.53
N SER A 75 -5.38 9.46 5.26
CA SER A 75 -6.49 10.23 4.69
C SER A 75 -6.01 11.17 3.57
N GLU A 76 -4.93 11.90 3.78
CA GLU A 76 -4.34 12.81 2.78
C GLU A 76 -3.86 12.07 1.53
N VAL A 77 -3.10 10.97 1.71
CA VAL A 77 -2.50 10.21 0.60
C VAL A 77 -3.56 9.52 -0.24
N LEU A 78 -4.62 9.00 0.40
CA LEU A 78 -5.69 8.26 -0.28
C LEU A 78 -6.85 9.16 -0.72
N GLY A 79 -6.87 10.44 -0.32
CA GLY A 79 -7.94 11.38 -0.64
C GLY A 79 -9.25 11.05 0.08
N ALA A 80 -9.18 10.48 1.28
CA ALA A 80 -10.32 10.17 2.13
C ALA A 80 -10.59 11.29 3.14
N GLU A 81 -11.83 11.40 3.64
CA GLU A 81 -12.19 12.34 4.70
C GLU A 81 -11.56 11.95 6.03
N ASP A 82 -11.47 10.64 6.28
CA ASP A 82 -10.89 10.08 7.50
C ASP A 82 -10.32 8.69 7.23
N SER A 83 -9.49 8.18 8.13
CA SER A 83 -8.94 6.84 8.06
C SER A 83 -8.80 6.22 9.45
N LEU A 84 -8.83 4.90 9.51
CA LEU A 84 -8.62 4.15 10.72
C LEU A 84 -7.40 3.25 10.55
N VAL A 85 -6.28 3.67 11.14
CA VAL A 85 -5.00 2.95 11.07
C VAL A 85 -4.62 2.47 12.46
N ARG A 86 -4.81 1.19 12.73
CA ARG A 86 -4.64 0.60 14.08
C ARG A 86 -3.84 -0.69 14.01
N GLY A 87 -2.93 -0.86 14.95
CA GLY A 87 -2.19 -2.13 15.13
C GLY A 87 -3.07 -3.32 15.48
N GLN A 88 -4.31 -3.05 15.94
CA GLN A 88 -5.32 -4.07 16.21
C GLN A 88 -5.90 -4.73 14.96
N PHE A 89 -5.74 -4.13 13.78
CA PHE A 89 -6.01 -4.79 12.51
C PHE A 89 -4.89 -5.77 12.19
N ILE A 90 -5.05 -7.01 12.60
CA ILE A 90 -4.02 -8.06 12.50
C ILE A 90 -3.77 -8.59 11.08
N SER A 91 -4.67 -8.28 10.15
CA SER A 91 -4.55 -8.71 8.75
C SER A 91 -5.42 -7.85 7.82
N GLY A 92 -5.15 -7.90 6.51
CA GLY A 92 -6.01 -7.29 5.50
C GLY A 92 -7.43 -7.86 5.50
N THR A 93 -7.59 -9.16 5.74
CA THR A 93 -8.90 -9.80 5.89
C THR A 93 -9.68 -9.23 7.07
N HIS A 94 -9.01 -8.98 8.20
CA HIS A 94 -9.65 -8.33 9.34
C HIS A 94 -10.12 -6.91 9.01
N ALA A 95 -9.30 -6.11 8.33
CA ALA A 95 -9.69 -4.77 7.91
C ALA A 95 -10.90 -4.78 6.96
N LEU A 96 -10.91 -5.70 5.97
CA LEU A 96 -12.04 -5.89 5.08
C LEU A 96 -13.32 -6.31 5.83
N THR A 97 -13.19 -7.22 6.79
CA THR A 97 -14.31 -7.67 7.61
C THR A 97 -14.92 -6.52 8.42
N VAL A 98 -14.08 -5.71 9.06
CA VAL A 98 -14.52 -4.53 9.82
C VAL A 98 -15.24 -3.55 8.90
N ALA A 99 -14.71 -3.26 7.72
CA ALA A 99 -15.34 -2.37 6.73
C ALA A 99 -16.70 -2.92 6.29
N LEU A 100 -16.79 -4.21 5.95
CA LEU A 100 -18.06 -4.82 5.54
C LEU A 100 -19.12 -4.77 6.66
N PHE A 101 -18.75 -5.10 7.90
CA PHE A 101 -19.68 -5.03 9.04
C PHE A 101 -20.09 -3.60 9.41
N ALA A 102 -19.29 -2.59 9.06
CA ALA A 102 -19.66 -1.20 9.23
C ALA A 102 -20.84 -0.79 8.31
N PHE A 103 -20.88 -1.34 7.09
CA PHE A 103 -21.84 -0.96 6.06
C PHE A 103 -23.00 -1.94 5.89
N LEU A 104 -22.78 -3.24 6.14
CA LEU A 104 -23.75 -4.30 5.87
C LEU A 104 -24.41 -4.80 7.15
N ARG A 105 -25.70 -5.16 7.04
CA ARG A 105 -26.49 -5.82 8.09
C ARG A 105 -26.90 -7.20 7.61
N PRO A 106 -27.31 -8.10 8.49
CA PRO A 106 -27.88 -9.40 8.09
C PRO A 106 -29.02 -9.20 7.09
N ASN A 107 -28.97 -9.93 5.98
CA ASN A 107 -29.87 -9.86 4.81
C ASN A 107 -29.64 -8.71 3.83
N ASP A 108 -28.65 -7.84 4.02
CA ASP A 108 -28.26 -6.90 2.99
C ASP A 108 -27.63 -7.64 1.79
N THR A 109 -27.83 -7.07 0.60
CA THR A 109 -27.27 -7.63 -0.64
C THR A 109 -26.02 -6.87 -1.04
N MET A 110 -24.91 -7.60 -1.22
CA MET A 110 -23.66 -7.08 -1.77
C MET A 110 -23.48 -7.55 -3.20
N LEU A 111 -23.31 -6.61 -4.13
CA LEU A 111 -23.03 -6.91 -5.54
C LEU A 111 -21.53 -6.78 -5.82
N SER A 112 -20.89 -7.89 -6.19
CA SER A 112 -19.51 -7.90 -6.64
C SER A 112 -19.43 -7.71 -8.14
N ILE A 113 -19.01 -6.51 -8.58
CA ILE A 113 -18.92 -6.15 -10.00
C ILE A 113 -17.63 -6.66 -10.68
N CYS A 114 -16.59 -6.97 -9.90
CA CYS A 114 -15.30 -7.43 -10.41
C CYS A 114 -15.15 -8.96 -10.41
N GLY A 115 -16.23 -9.70 -10.15
CA GLY A 115 -16.24 -11.15 -10.06
C GLY A 115 -16.41 -11.66 -8.63
N LYS A 116 -16.26 -12.97 -8.44
CA LYS A 116 -16.50 -13.62 -7.16
C LYS A 116 -15.50 -13.11 -6.11
N PRO A 117 -15.97 -12.66 -4.92
CA PRO A 117 -15.05 -12.23 -3.86
C PRO A 117 -14.10 -13.34 -3.44
N TYR A 118 -12.95 -12.95 -2.93
CA TYR A 118 -11.94 -13.87 -2.41
C TYR A 118 -12.53 -14.72 -1.29
N TRP A 119 -12.58 -16.04 -1.49
CA TRP A 119 -13.01 -17.00 -0.47
C TRP A 119 -11.79 -17.62 0.17
N TYR A 120 -11.31 -17.03 1.24
CA TYR A 120 -10.54 -17.72 2.28
C TYR A 120 -11.07 -17.25 3.63
N CYS A 121 -12.20 -17.76 3.98
CA CYS A 121 -12.72 -17.81 5.34
C CYS A 121 -13.11 -19.25 5.63
#